data_d2e0868682c838c5fdd11b4bf0bf14be
#
_entry.id   d2e0868682c838c5fdd11b4bf0bf14be
#
_cell.length_a   1.000
_cell.length_b   1.000
_cell.length_c   1.000
_cell.angle_alpha   90.00
_cell.angle_beta   90.00
_cell.angle_gamma   90.00
#
_symmetry.space_group_name_H-M   'P 1'
#
loop_
_entity.id
_entity.type
_entity.pdbx_description
1 polymer ?
#
loop_
_entity_poly.entity_id
_entity_poly.type
_entity_poly.pdbx_seq_one_letter_code
_entity_poly.pdbx_strand_id
1 'polypeptide(L)'
;GIAIIPGVLIISTFVMIFTFGTGADGCYDGAAYQGVELLPWLANKIDFVFEWLFGFHDPHLVAFPITALGAVGAALSLIPGFISHGWIDGNAIAVFTAIGMCWSGFLSTHTAMLDSIGYRDLTPKAILAHFFGGLVAAITAHWMFFLYSWLTV
;
A
#
# COMPACT_ATOMS: atom_id res chain seq x y z
N GLY A 1 -16.31 -1.07 15.26
CA GLY A 1 -15.00 -1.79 15.13
C GLY A 1 -15.13 -3.18 14.56
N ILE A 2 -15.95 -4.06 15.13
CA ILE A 2 -16.04 -5.50 14.76
C ILE A 2 -16.52 -5.68 13.31
N ALA A 3 -17.43 -4.87 12.80
CA ALA A 3 -17.95 -4.97 11.44
C ALA A 3 -16.91 -4.73 10.33
N ILE A 4 -15.76 -4.14 10.64
CA ILE A 4 -14.69 -3.84 9.67
C ILE A 4 -13.74 -5.04 9.51
N ILE A 5 -13.62 -5.89 10.55
CA ILE A 5 -12.66 -6.99 10.58
C ILE A 5 -12.80 -7.95 9.39
N PRO A 6 -14.00 -8.44 9.02
CA PRO A 6 -14.13 -9.35 7.87
C PRO A 6 -13.63 -8.73 6.56
N GLY A 7 -13.94 -7.46 6.33
CA GLY A 7 -13.48 -6.75 5.12
C GLY A 7 -11.96 -6.62 5.05
N VAL A 8 -11.33 -6.26 6.18
CA VAL A 8 -9.86 -6.17 6.27
C VAL A 8 -9.22 -7.53 6.03
N LEU A 9 -9.74 -8.60 6.65
CA LEU A 9 -9.22 -9.96 6.47
C LEU A 9 -9.33 -10.44 5.03
N ILE A 10 -10.48 -10.22 4.38
CA ILE A 10 -10.68 -10.61 2.98
C ILE A 10 -9.68 -9.86 2.09
N ILE A 11 -9.59 -8.53 2.21
CA ILE A 11 -8.66 -7.72 1.40
C ILE A 11 -7.22 -8.16 1.65
N SER A 12 -6.81 -8.34 2.91
CA SER A 12 -5.45 -8.79 3.26
C SER A 12 -5.13 -10.13 2.61
N THR A 13 -6.06 -11.10 2.69
CA THR A 13 -5.85 -12.43 2.12
C THR A 13 -5.67 -12.37 0.60
N PHE A 14 -6.55 -11.66 -0.11
CA PHE A 14 -6.44 -11.50 -1.54
C PHE A 14 -5.13 -10.83 -1.95
N VAL A 15 -4.77 -9.75 -1.28
CA VAL A 15 -3.55 -9.02 -1.63
C VAL A 15 -2.30 -9.85 -1.32
N MET A 16 -2.27 -10.59 -0.22
CA MET A 16 -1.16 -11.50 0.08
C MET A 16 -0.99 -12.56 -1.02
N ILE A 17 -2.10 -13.21 -1.43
CA ILE A 17 -2.08 -14.22 -2.49
C ILE A 17 -1.54 -13.65 -3.81
N PHE A 18 -1.86 -12.41 -4.15
CA PHE A 18 -1.46 -11.79 -5.41
C PHE A 18 -0.14 -11.01 -5.36
N THR A 19 0.48 -10.88 -4.19
CA THR A 19 1.74 -10.13 -4.01
C THR A 19 2.94 -11.06 -3.90
N PHE A 20 2.83 -12.14 -3.13
CA PHE A 20 3.95 -13.04 -2.82
C PHE A 20 3.96 -14.23 -3.78
N GLY A 21 5.17 -14.65 -4.17
CA GLY A 21 5.39 -15.79 -5.04
C GLY A 21 5.33 -17.14 -4.32
N THR A 22 5.74 -18.17 -5.02
CA THR A 22 5.93 -19.52 -4.47
C THR A 22 7.18 -19.57 -3.59
N GLY A 23 7.38 -20.68 -2.87
CA GLY A 23 8.62 -20.95 -2.14
C GLY A 23 9.84 -21.03 -3.09
N ALA A 24 11.03 -21.10 -2.49
CA ALA A 24 12.30 -21.10 -3.23
C ALA A 24 12.45 -22.27 -4.22
N ASP A 25 11.72 -23.34 -4.01
CA ASP A 25 11.66 -24.53 -4.89
C ASP A 25 10.58 -24.42 -5.98
N GLY A 26 9.88 -23.29 -6.07
CA GLY A 26 8.78 -23.06 -7.01
C GLY A 26 7.47 -23.74 -6.62
N CYS A 27 7.40 -24.34 -5.44
CA CYS A 27 6.22 -25.04 -4.95
C CYS A 27 5.51 -24.22 -3.84
N TYR A 28 4.21 -24.45 -3.73
CA TYR A 28 3.41 -23.93 -2.63
C TYR A 28 3.36 -24.98 -1.51
N ASP A 29 3.94 -24.68 -0.36
CA ASP A 29 4.01 -25.57 0.81
C ASP A 29 3.07 -25.15 1.95
N GLY A 30 2.30 -24.09 1.75
CA GLY A 30 1.37 -23.56 2.75
C GLY A 30 2.00 -22.62 3.77
N ALA A 31 3.25 -22.22 3.57
CA ALA A 31 3.88 -21.21 4.40
C ALA A 31 3.20 -19.84 4.25
N ALA A 32 3.37 -18.98 5.25
CA ALA A 32 2.90 -17.61 5.17
C ALA A 32 3.64 -16.85 4.05
N TYR A 33 2.94 -15.90 3.45
CA TYR A 33 3.50 -15.07 2.36
C TYR A 33 3.92 -15.89 1.14
N GLN A 34 3.07 -16.82 0.75
CA GLN A 34 3.16 -17.52 -0.54
C GLN A 34 1.90 -17.31 -1.35
N GLY A 35 2.04 -17.26 -2.67
CA GLY A 35 0.93 -17.04 -3.58
C GLY A 35 1.33 -16.96 -5.05
N VAL A 36 0.69 -16.08 -5.79
CA VAL A 36 0.93 -15.82 -7.22
C VAL A 36 1.33 -14.36 -7.39
N GLU A 37 2.50 -14.09 -7.95
CA GLU A 37 3.06 -12.74 -8.16
C GLU A 37 2.32 -11.95 -9.26
N LEU A 38 1.01 -11.81 -9.14
CA LEU A 38 0.21 -11.07 -10.13
C LEU A 38 0.43 -9.56 -10.02
N LEU A 39 0.43 -9.02 -8.80
CA LEU A 39 0.66 -7.58 -8.60
C LEU A 39 2.08 -7.16 -8.96
N PRO A 40 3.16 -7.86 -8.56
CA PRO A 40 4.51 -7.56 -9.02
C PRO A 40 4.67 -7.71 -10.54
N TRP A 41 4.06 -8.72 -11.14
CA TRP A 41 4.08 -8.89 -12.60
C TRP A 41 3.45 -7.70 -13.33
N LEU A 42 2.32 -7.20 -12.82
CA LEU A 42 1.67 -6.01 -13.37
C LEU A 42 2.51 -4.75 -13.11
N ALA A 43 3.05 -4.62 -11.90
CA ALA A 43 3.89 -3.50 -11.49
C ALA A 43 5.14 -3.38 -12.37
N ASN A 44 5.79 -4.48 -12.73
CA ASN A 44 6.94 -4.52 -13.62
C ASN A 44 6.67 -3.94 -15.03
N LYS A 45 5.40 -3.77 -15.43
CA LYS A 45 5.06 -3.10 -16.70
C LYS A 45 5.14 -1.59 -16.62
N ILE A 46 5.05 -1.05 -15.42
CA ILE A 46 5.01 0.39 -15.13
C ILE A 46 5.94 0.74 -13.97
N ASP A 47 6.97 -0.09 -13.74
CA ASP A 47 7.94 0.07 -12.65
C ASP A 47 8.64 1.43 -12.67
N PHE A 48 9.01 1.92 -13.87
CA PHE A 48 9.62 3.24 -14.03
C PHE A 48 8.78 4.38 -13.44
N VAL A 49 7.44 4.25 -13.42
CA VAL A 49 6.55 5.25 -12.82
C VAL A 49 6.65 5.20 -11.29
N PHE A 50 6.64 3.99 -10.72
CA PHE A 50 6.73 3.82 -9.27
C PHE A 50 8.12 4.13 -8.72
N GLU A 51 9.17 3.79 -9.48
CA GLU A 51 10.53 4.16 -9.13
C GLU A 51 10.69 5.69 -9.15
N TRP A 52 10.23 6.37 -10.19
CA TRP A 52 10.35 7.82 -10.31
C TRP A 52 9.47 8.58 -9.28
N LEU A 53 8.25 8.12 -9.01
CA LEU A 53 7.33 8.80 -8.09
C LEU A 53 7.65 8.51 -6.61
N PHE A 54 8.01 7.28 -6.29
CA PHE A 54 8.09 6.79 -4.93
C PHE A 54 9.46 6.19 -4.57
N GLY A 55 10.36 6.04 -5.55
CA GLY A 55 11.67 5.41 -5.34
C GLY A 55 11.58 3.94 -4.94
N PHE A 56 10.57 3.22 -5.41
CA PHE A 56 10.45 1.79 -5.14
C PHE A 56 11.39 1.00 -6.05
N HIS A 57 12.34 0.28 -5.43
CA HIS A 57 13.30 -0.55 -6.15
C HIS A 57 12.81 -1.99 -6.36
N ASP A 58 11.75 -2.38 -5.65
CA ASP A 58 11.15 -3.71 -5.75
C ASP A 58 9.67 -3.61 -6.13
N PRO A 59 9.23 -4.34 -7.17
CA PRO A 59 7.86 -4.26 -7.67
C PRO A 59 6.80 -4.76 -6.67
N HIS A 60 7.19 -5.61 -5.70
CA HIS A 60 6.28 -6.07 -4.65
C HIS A 60 5.79 -4.93 -3.76
N LEU A 61 6.59 -3.86 -3.59
CA LEU A 61 6.24 -2.71 -2.76
C LEU A 61 5.00 -1.96 -3.28
N VAL A 62 4.69 -2.09 -4.57
CA VAL A 62 3.49 -1.48 -5.19
C VAL A 62 2.18 -2.04 -4.60
N ALA A 63 2.22 -3.23 -4.03
CA ALA A 63 1.06 -3.82 -3.36
C ALA A 63 0.58 -2.99 -2.17
N PHE A 64 1.49 -2.29 -1.46
CA PHE A 64 1.10 -1.47 -0.31
C PHE A 64 0.18 -0.30 -0.67
N PRO A 65 0.54 0.63 -1.59
CA PRO A 65 -0.34 1.73 -1.96
C PRO A 65 -1.67 1.25 -2.57
N ILE A 66 -1.66 0.22 -3.40
CA ILE A 66 -2.88 -0.35 -3.97
C ILE A 66 -3.82 -0.86 -2.87
N THR A 67 -3.27 -1.57 -1.88
CA THR A 67 -4.06 -2.11 -0.76
C THR A 67 -4.55 -1.01 0.17
N ALA A 68 -3.72 0.02 0.42
CA ALA A 68 -4.06 1.14 1.28
C ALA A 68 -5.27 1.93 0.77
N LEU A 69 -5.49 1.99 -0.56
CA LEU A 69 -6.71 2.56 -1.15
C LEU A 69 -7.99 1.82 -0.70
N GLY A 70 -7.91 0.52 -0.48
CA GLY A 70 -9.04 -0.25 0.05
C GLY A 70 -9.12 -0.19 1.56
N ALA A 71 -8.01 -0.52 2.23
CA ALA A 71 -7.92 -0.55 3.69
C ALA A 71 -6.45 -0.51 4.13
N VAL A 72 -6.04 0.54 4.82
CA VAL A 72 -4.67 0.68 5.33
C VAL A 72 -4.29 -0.44 6.30
N GLY A 73 -5.24 -0.92 7.11
CA GLY A 73 -5.01 -2.07 7.99
C GLY A 73 -4.63 -3.35 7.23
N ALA A 74 -5.20 -3.55 6.02
CA ALA A 74 -4.82 -4.64 5.14
C ALA A 74 -3.43 -4.42 4.54
N ALA A 75 -3.09 -3.18 4.15
CA ALA A 75 -1.76 -2.85 3.64
C ALA A 75 -0.66 -3.11 4.69
N LEU A 76 -0.92 -2.79 5.94
CA LEU A 76 0.02 -3.05 7.04
C LEU A 76 0.33 -4.54 7.23
N SER A 77 -0.58 -5.44 6.85
CA SER A 77 -0.33 -6.88 6.93
C SER A 77 0.72 -7.40 5.95
N LEU A 78 1.07 -6.61 4.93
CA LEU A 78 2.14 -6.94 3.97
C LEU A 78 3.54 -6.67 4.55
N ILE A 79 3.67 -5.75 5.51
CA ILE A 79 4.96 -5.28 6.02
C ILE A 79 5.85 -6.41 6.56
N PRO A 80 5.35 -7.36 7.40
CA PRO A 80 6.18 -8.46 7.87
C PRO A 80 6.74 -9.31 6.72
N GLY A 81 5.96 -9.53 5.67
CA GLY A 81 6.42 -10.23 4.47
C GLY A 81 7.52 -9.46 3.73
N PHE A 82 7.35 -8.16 3.56
CA PHE A 82 8.38 -7.31 2.91
C PHE A 82 9.69 -7.29 3.71
N ILE A 83 9.60 -7.26 5.04
CA ILE A 83 10.77 -7.33 5.92
C ILE A 83 11.46 -8.69 5.78
N SER A 84 10.72 -9.79 5.81
CA SER A 84 11.28 -11.15 5.74
C SER A 84 12.00 -11.43 4.42
N HIS A 85 11.59 -10.78 3.33
CA HIS A 85 12.22 -10.90 2.02
C HIS A 85 13.30 -9.84 1.77
N GLY A 86 13.45 -8.86 2.67
CA GLY A 86 14.44 -7.79 2.51
C GLY A 86 14.10 -6.76 1.43
N TRP A 87 12.83 -6.64 1.04
CA TRP A 87 12.38 -5.71 -0.01
C TRP A 87 12.20 -4.27 0.47
N ILE A 88 11.92 -4.10 1.77
CA ILE A 88 11.61 -2.80 2.36
C ILE A 88 12.89 -2.07 2.80
N ASP A 89 12.99 -0.80 2.45
CA ASP A 89 14.05 0.11 2.85
C ASP A 89 13.51 1.34 3.58
N GLY A 90 14.39 2.25 3.98
CA GLY A 90 14.00 3.47 4.68
C GLY A 90 13.13 4.40 3.84
N ASN A 91 13.34 4.45 2.53
CA ASN A 91 12.51 5.21 1.61
C ASN A 91 11.09 4.63 1.53
N ALA A 92 10.98 3.33 1.36
CA ALA A 92 9.68 2.66 1.32
C ALA A 92 8.90 2.88 2.63
N ILE A 93 9.56 2.83 3.79
CA ILE A 93 8.94 3.13 5.09
C ILE A 93 8.39 4.57 5.12
N ALA A 94 9.17 5.55 4.67
CA ALA A 94 8.74 6.95 4.63
C ALA A 94 7.50 7.14 3.73
N VAL A 95 7.53 6.56 2.53
CA VAL A 95 6.43 6.60 1.56
C VAL A 95 5.19 5.88 2.10
N PHE A 96 5.34 4.67 2.65
CA PHE A 96 4.23 3.91 3.23
C PHE A 96 3.58 4.62 4.41
N THR A 97 4.38 5.29 5.24
CA THR A 97 3.88 6.10 6.35
C THR A 97 3.04 7.26 5.83
N ALA A 98 3.53 8.00 4.83
CA ALA A 98 2.81 9.11 4.23
C ALA A 98 1.48 8.65 3.60
N ILE A 99 1.50 7.56 2.83
CA ILE A 99 0.31 6.95 2.24
C ILE A 99 -0.65 6.48 3.33
N GLY A 100 -0.16 5.75 4.32
CA GLY A 100 -0.97 5.19 5.39
C GLY A 100 -1.67 6.26 6.23
N MET A 101 -1.03 7.40 6.45
CA MET A 101 -1.63 8.53 7.15
C MET A 101 -2.68 9.24 6.30
N CYS A 102 -2.40 9.48 5.01
CA CYS A 102 -3.32 10.19 4.13
C CYS A 102 -4.50 9.34 3.67
N TRP A 103 -4.27 8.06 3.37
CA TRP A 103 -5.30 7.15 2.89
C TRP A 103 -5.91 6.29 4.00
N SER A 104 -5.64 6.62 5.24
CA SER A 104 -6.24 5.93 6.39
C SER A 104 -7.78 5.95 6.30
N GLY A 105 -8.37 4.77 6.04
CA GLY A 105 -9.80 4.62 5.88
C GLY A 105 -10.40 5.23 4.61
N PHE A 106 -9.62 5.29 3.54
CA PHE A 106 -9.92 5.97 2.28
C PHE A 106 -11.34 5.73 1.76
N LEU A 107 -11.73 4.50 1.49
CA LEU A 107 -13.09 4.22 1.00
C LEU A 107 -14.10 4.03 2.15
N SER A 108 -13.77 3.20 3.11
CA SER A 108 -14.73 2.77 4.16
C SER A 108 -15.04 3.89 5.15
N THR A 109 -14.02 4.60 5.62
CA THR A 109 -14.19 5.63 6.64
C THR A 109 -14.83 6.90 6.08
N HIS A 110 -14.41 7.36 4.89
CA HIS A 110 -15.03 8.53 4.27
C HIS A 110 -16.50 8.31 3.95
N THR A 111 -16.85 7.16 3.41
CA THR A 111 -18.25 6.83 3.13
C THR A 111 -19.08 6.80 4.41
N ALA A 112 -18.61 6.10 5.44
CA ALA A 112 -19.33 5.99 6.71
C ALA A 112 -19.45 7.35 7.44
N MET A 113 -18.38 8.13 7.44
CA MET A 113 -18.34 9.42 8.11
C MET A 113 -19.26 10.44 7.43
N LEU A 114 -19.17 10.59 6.12
CA LEU A 114 -20.00 11.52 5.35
C LEU A 114 -21.47 11.11 5.37
N ASP A 115 -21.76 9.82 5.34
CA ASP A 115 -23.12 9.29 5.49
C ASP A 115 -23.71 9.62 6.88
N SER A 116 -22.91 9.47 7.93
CA SER A 116 -23.35 9.74 9.31
C SER A 116 -23.68 11.21 9.59
N ILE A 117 -23.05 12.14 8.86
CA ILE A 117 -23.32 13.59 8.98
C ILE A 117 -24.27 14.12 7.90
N GLY A 118 -24.84 13.22 7.06
CA GLY A 118 -25.84 13.57 6.04
C GLY A 118 -25.28 14.17 4.76
N TYR A 119 -23.98 14.03 4.49
CA TYR A 119 -23.30 14.58 3.29
C TYR A 119 -22.73 13.49 2.38
N ARG A 120 -23.46 12.39 2.22
CA ARG A 120 -23.04 11.25 1.39
C ARG A 120 -22.73 11.62 -0.06
N ASP A 121 -23.40 12.61 -0.61
CA ASP A 121 -23.16 13.15 -1.95
C ASP A 121 -21.77 13.75 -2.14
N LEU A 122 -21.09 14.14 -1.06
CA LEU A 122 -19.70 14.63 -1.11
C LEU A 122 -18.65 13.52 -1.11
N THR A 123 -19.04 12.27 -0.89
CA THR A 123 -18.10 11.12 -0.82
C THR A 123 -17.17 11.03 -2.03
N PRO A 124 -17.62 11.12 -3.30
CA PRO A 124 -16.71 11.05 -4.45
C PRO A 124 -15.68 12.19 -4.47
N LYS A 125 -16.09 13.39 -4.07
CA LYS A 125 -15.19 14.56 -4.03
C LYS A 125 -14.14 14.42 -2.93
N ALA A 126 -14.55 13.96 -1.75
CA ALA A 126 -13.65 13.71 -0.63
C ALA A 126 -12.62 12.62 -0.97
N ILE A 127 -13.07 11.52 -1.57
CA ILE A 127 -12.19 10.43 -2.03
C ILE A 127 -11.17 10.95 -3.05
N LEU A 128 -11.62 11.71 -4.03
CA LEU A 128 -10.72 12.26 -5.06
C LEU A 128 -9.69 13.23 -4.47
N ALA A 129 -10.13 14.12 -3.57
CA ALA A 129 -9.23 15.05 -2.89
C ALA A 129 -8.18 14.33 -2.03
N HIS A 130 -8.58 13.31 -1.27
CA HIS A 130 -7.65 12.49 -0.48
C HIS A 130 -6.72 11.64 -1.34
N PHE A 131 -7.19 11.14 -2.48
CA PHE A 131 -6.34 10.41 -3.42
C PHE A 131 -5.15 11.28 -3.86
N PHE A 132 -5.43 12.47 -4.37
CA PHE A 132 -4.37 13.38 -4.79
C PHE A 132 -3.53 13.88 -3.61
N GLY A 133 -4.14 14.17 -2.46
CA GLY A 133 -3.40 14.55 -1.25
C GLY A 133 -2.42 13.47 -0.81
N GLY A 134 -2.84 12.21 -0.79
CA GLY A 134 -1.97 11.09 -0.45
C GLY A 134 -0.88 10.84 -1.47
N LEU A 135 -1.19 11.01 -2.76
CA LEU A 135 -0.19 10.91 -3.82
C LEU A 135 0.92 11.97 -3.67
N VAL A 136 0.52 13.23 -3.45
CA VAL A 136 1.47 14.33 -3.21
C VAL A 136 2.29 14.07 -1.93
N ALA A 137 1.66 13.60 -0.86
CA ALA A 137 2.35 13.28 0.38
C ALA A 137 3.40 12.17 0.19
N ALA A 138 3.07 11.12 -0.56
CA ALA A 138 3.97 10.01 -0.87
C ALA A 138 5.18 10.48 -1.70
N ILE A 139 4.93 11.26 -2.75
CA ILE A 139 6.00 11.85 -3.58
C ILE A 139 6.89 12.77 -2.73
N THR A 140 6.29 13.59 -1.89
CA THR A 140 7.04 14.49 -1.00
C THR A 140 7.89 13.67 -0.01
N ALA A 141 7.36 12.61 0.56
CA ALA A 141 8.10 11.75 1.48
C ALA A 141 9.33 11.11 0.80
N HIS A 142 9.18 10.62 -0.44
CA HIS A 142 10.28 10.09 -1.22
C HIS A 142 11.39 11.16 -1.44
N TRP A 143 11.03 12.32 -1.94
CA TRP A 143 12.01 13.36 -2.23
C TRP A 143 12.65 13.95 -0.97
N MET A 144 11.93 14.05 0.14
CA MET A 144 12.48 14.45 1.44
C MET A 144 13.46 13.41 1.98
N PHE A 145 13.14 12.11 1.83
CA PHE A 145 14.05 11.03 2.21
C PHE A 145 15.33 11.06 1.35
N PHE A 146 15.18 11.25 0.05
CA PHE A 146 16.32 11.37 -0.86
C PHE A 146 17.22 12.56 -0.49
N LEU A 147 16.64 13.73 -0.26
CA LEU A 147 17.37 14.92 0.17
C LEU A 147 18.09 14.70 1.51
N TYR A 148 17.41 14.10 2.48
CA TYR A 148 18.00 13.76 3.78
C TYR A 148 19.20 12.82 3.61
N SER A 149 19.05 11.76 2.85
CA SER A 149 20.13 10.81 2.58
C SER A 149 21.32 11.48 1.91
N TRP A 150 21.08 12.38 0.95
CA TRP A 150 22.15 13.12 0.27
C TRP A 150 22.91 14.08 1.20
N LEU A 151 22.22 14.67 2.19
CA LEU A 151 22.84 15.59 3.15
C LEU A 151 23.59 14.88 4.29
N THR A 152 23.32 13.61 4.54
CA THR A 152 23.86 12.87 5.69
C THR A 152 24.95 11.86 5.31
N VAL A 153 25.20 11.64 4.02
CA VAL A 153 26.33 10.86 3.49
C VAL A 153 27.44 11.79 3.03
#